data_665bbc1faa6e848b65c598753e726313
#
_entry.id   665bbc1faa6e848b65c598753e726313
#
_cell.length_a   1.000
_cell.length_b   1.000
_cell.length_c   1.000
_cell.angle_alpha   90.00
_cell.angle_beta   90.00
_cell.angle_gamma   90.00
#
_symmetry.space_group_name_H-M   'P 1'
#
loop_
_entity.id
_entity.type
_entity.pdbx_description
1 polymer ?
#
loop_
_entity_poly.entity_id
_entity_poly.type
_entity_poly.pdbx_seq_one_letter_code
_entity_poly.pdbx_strand_id
1 'polypeptide(L)'
;MIARADLAVKKVAGEFSDNLNQRVGELEAAILRNDKDQAVKMAYELETEAATFGWPRVTRLCKWLRKVFYGDYDSKPEPELVLKTLNILKIMVRDTVNKDEERDQLLFKELYPELTKVIVDT
;
A
#
# COMPACT_ATOMS: atom_id res chain seq x y z
N MET A 1 -18.47 9.51 27.87
CA MET A 1 -18.68 8.32 27.02
C MET A 1 -18.13 8.49 25.61
N ILE A 2 -18.37 9.63 24.95
CA ILE A 2 -17.84 9.93 23.62
C ILE A 2 -16.29 9.92 23.63
N ALA A 3 -15.66 10.45 24.66
CA ALA A 3 -14.19 10.48 24.80
C ALA A 3 -13.57 9.08 24.85
N ARG A 4 -14.21 8.09 25.46
CA ARG A 4 -13.72 6.70 25.51
C ARG A 4 -13.80 6.03 24.14
N ALA A 5 -14.86 6.28 23.40
CA ALA A 5 -15.03 5.73 22.05
C ALA A 5 -13.97 6.30 21.11
N ASP A 6 -13.70 7.62 21.18
CA ASP A 6 -12.66 8.27 20.39
C ASP A 6 -11.26 7.72 20.72
N LEU A 7 -10.94 7.53 21.99
CA LEU A 7 -9.66 6.95 22.41
C LEU A 7 -9.50 5.51 21.93
N ALA A 8 -10.55 4.70 21.98
CA ALA A 8 -10.52 3.33 21.50
C ALA A 8 -10.30 3.28 19.99
N VAL A 9 -10.98 4.13 19.23
CA VAL A 9 -10.81 4.23 17.77
C VAL A 9 -9.40 4.68 17.41
N LYS A 10 -8.85 5.69 18.10
CA LYS A 10 -7.48 6.15 17.88
C LYS A 10 -6.44 5.09 18.19
N LYS A 11 -6.64 4.32 19.26
CA LYS A 11 -5.74 3.23 19.65
C LYS A 11 -5.73 2.13 18.57
N VAL A 12 -6.89 1.72 18.09
CA VAL A 12 -7.02 0.71 17.04
C VAL A 12 -6.36 1.20 15.74
N ALA A 13 -6.60 2.46 15.37
CA ALA A 13 -5.97 3.07 14.19
C ALA A 13 -4.44 3.13 14.32
N GLY A 14 -3.92 3.44 15.53
CA GLY A 14 -2.48 3.45 15.79
C GLY A 14 -1.86 2.08 15.67
N GLU A 15 -2.49 1.05 16.23
CA GLU A 15 -2.05 -0.34 16.10
C GLU A 15 -2.08 -0.80 14.64
N PHE A 16 -3.09 -0.40 13.89
CA PHE A 16 -3.22 -0.69 12.47
C PHE A 16 -2.08 -0.04 11.67
N SER A 17 -1.75 1.23 11.97
CA SER A 17 -0.63 1.94 11.35
C SER A 17 0.70 1.22 11.59
N ASP A 18 0.97 0.80 12.83
CA ASP A 18 2.19 0.08 13.18
C ASP A 18 2.29 -1.24 12.42
N ASN A 19 1.20 -1.99 12.33
CA ASN A 19 1.15 -3.25 11.60
C ASN A 19 1.40 -3.03 10.10
N LEU A 20 0.77 -2.02 9.51
CA LEU A 20 0.96 -1.69 8.10
C LEU A 20 2.40 -1.26 7.81
N ASN A 21 2.98 -0.43 8.65
CA ASN A 21 4.37 0.01 8.50
C ASN A 21 5.33 -1.18 8.56
N GLN A 22 5.13 -2.10 9.48
CA GLN A 22 5.91 -3.33 9.58
C GLN A 22 5.78 -4.18 8.32
N ARG A 23 4.56 -4.39 7.84
CA ARG A 23 4.30 -5.21 6.64
C ARG A 23 4.84 -4.57 5.37
N VAL A 24 4.77 -3.26 5.24
CA VAL A 24 5.38 -2.54 4.11
C VAL A 24 6.90 -2.72 4.14
N GLY A 25 7.52 -2.69 5.33
CA GLY A 25 8.95 -2.96 5.49
C GLY A 25 9.31 -4.38 5.08
N GLU A 26 8.50 -5.37 5.44
CA GLU A 26 8.69 -6.78 5.03
C GLU A 26 8.52 -6.95 3.53
N LEU A 27 7.55 -6.26 2.93
CA LEU A 27 7.35 -6.25 1.48
C LEU A 27 8.56 -5.66 0.76
N GLU A 28 9.06 -4.53 1.22
CA GLU A 28 10.28 -3.91 0.68
C GLU A 28 11.47 -4.86 0.75
N ALA A 29 11.68 -5.50 1.88
CA ALA A 29 12.77 -6.46 2.06
C ALA A 29 12.65 -7.63 1.07
N ALA A 30 11.45 -8.16 0.86
CA ALA A 30 11.20 -9.22 -0.10
C ALA A 30 11.52 -8.78 -1.53
N ILE A 31 11.12 -7.56 -1.90
CA ILE A 31 11.38 -6.99 -3.21
C ILE A 31 12.89 -6.83 -3.44
N LEU A 32 13.61 -6.29 -2.46
CA LEU A 32 15.04 -6.03 -2.56
C LEU A 32 15.88 -7.31 -2.68
N ARG A 33 15.43 -8.43 -2.08
CA ARG A 33 16.11 -9.71 -2.22
C ARG A 33 15.57 -10.58 -3.36
N ASN A 34 14.69 -10.05 -4.21
CA ASN A 34 14.07 -10.76 -5.33
C ASN A 34 13.27 -12.00 -4.93
N ASP A 35 12.68 -12.00 -3.76
CA ASP A 35 11.79 -13.06 -3.28
C ASP A 35 10.36 -12.77 -3.75
N LYS A 36 10.06 -13.19 -4.98
CA LYS A 36 8.77 -12.92 -5.63
C LYS A 36 7.59 -13.53 -4.89
N ASP A 37 7.72 -14.75 -4.42
CA ASP A 37 6.64 -15.44 -3.71
C ASP A 37 6.28 -14.71 -2.42
N GLN A 38 7.28 -14.29 -1.66
CA GLN A 38 7.08 -13.53 -0.43
C GLN A 38 6.51 -12.14 -0.72
N ALA A 39 6.99 -11.48 -1.79
CA ALA A 39 6.48 -10.17 -2.20
C ALA A 39 4.99 -10.24 -2.57
N VAL A 40 4.57 -11.25 -3.32
CA VAL A 40 3.15 -11.47 -3.68
C VAL A 40 2.33 -11.70 -2.41
N LYS A 41 2.80 -12.55 -1.52
CA LYS A 41 2.11 -12.86 -0.26
C LYS A 41 1.93 -11.62 0.60
N MET A 42 3.00 -10.83 0.79
CA MET A 42 2.95 -9.62 1.60
C MET A 42 2.04 -8.55 0.98
N ALA A 43 2.12 -8.37 -0.33
CA ALA A 43 1.26 -7.42 -1.04
C ALA A 43 -0.22 -7.82 -0.93
N TYR A 44 -0.53 -9.11 -1.02
CA TYR A 44 -1.90 -9.62 -0.86
C TYR A 44 -2.43 -9.39 0.56
N GLU A 45 -1.62 -9.65 1.58
CA GLU A 45 -2.01 -9.42 2.98
C GLU A 45 -2.29 -7.93 3.25
N LEU A 46 -1.44 -7.04 2.73
CA LEU A 46 -1.63 -5.58 2.83
C LEU A 46 -2.90 -5.13 2.10
N GLU A 47 -3.13 -5.64 0.90
CA GLU A 47 -4.32 -5.37 0.11
C GLU A 47 -5.59 -5.72 0.90
N THR A 48 -5.61 -6.90 1.49
CA THR A 48 -6.74 -7.40 2.26
C THR A 48 -7.00 -6.55 3.51
N GLU A 49 -5.97 -6.21 4.25
CA GLU A 49 -6.09 -5.37 5.45
C GLU A 49 -6.55 -3.97 5.11
N ALA A 50 -5.97 -3.35 4.08
CA ALA A 50 -6.35 -2.01 3.64
C ALA A 50 -7.81 -1.97 3.17
N ALA A 51 -8.28 -3.01 2.49
CA ALA A 51 -9.67 -3.13 2.08
C ALA A 51 -10.60 -3.23 3.28
N THR A 52 -10.22 -4.04 4.28
CA THR A 52 -11.01 -4.22 5.51
C THR A 52 -11.19 -2.90 6.27
N PHE A 53 -10.16 -2.05 6.30
CA PHE A 53 -10.20 -0.77 7.01
C PHE A 53 -10.61 0.41 6.14
N GLY A 54 -11.03 0.17 4.90
CA GLY A 54 -11.57 1.21 4.02
C GLY A 54 -10.51 2.16 3.44
N TRP A 55 -9.36 1.63 3.03
CA TRP A 55 -8.28 2.40 2.43
C TRP A 55 -8.10 2.06 0.95
N PRO A 56 -8.96 2.61 0.08
CA PRO A 56 -8.98 2.19 -1.34
C PRO A 56 -7.68 2.49 -2.09
N ARG A 57 -6.99 3.58 -1.78
CA ARG A 57 -5.73 3.93 -2.46
C ARG A 57 -4.62 2.94 -2.10
N VAL A 58 -4.46 2.64 -0.82
CA VAL A 58 -3.50 1.64 -0.34
C VAL A 58 -3.82 0.28 -0.94
N THR A 59 -5.10 -0.11 -0.93
CA THR A 59 -5.57 -1.36 -1.51
C THR A 59 -5.17 -1.47 -2.98
N ARG A 60 -5.38 -0.43 -3.77
CA ARG A 60 -5.04 -0.41 -5.19
C ARG A 60 -3.54 -0.49 -5.45
N LEU A 61 -2.73 0.22 -4.67
CA LEU A 61 -1.28 0.16 -4.80
C LEU A 61 -0.74 -1.23 -4.48
N CYS A 62 -1.24 -1.85 -3.43
CA CYS A 62 -0.87 -3.22 -3.04
C CYS A 62 -1.30 -4.24 -4.10
N LYS A 63 -2.49 -4.08 -4.66
CA LYS A 63 -2.98 -4.93 -5.75
C LYS A 63 -2.08 -4.83 -6.98
N TRP A 64 -1.67 -3.62 -7.34
CA TRP A 64 -0.75 -3.41 -8.47
C TRP A 64 0.58 -4.09 -8.22
N LEU A 65 1.18 -3.91 -7.04
CA LEU A 65 2.43 -4.57 -6.67
C LEU A 65 2.31 -6.10 -6.73
N ARG A 66 1.22 -6.65 -6.21
CA ARG A 66 0.94 -8.09 -6.25
C ARG A 66 0.91 -8.60 -7.68
N LYS A 67 0.20 -7.92 -8.56
CA LYS A 67 0.09 -8.30 -9.97
C LYS A 67 1.43 -8.21 -10.70
N VAL A 68 2.22 -7.19 -10.42
CA VAL A 68 3.56 -7.02 -10.99
C VAL A 68 4.48 -8.17 -10.60
N PHE A 69 4.51 -8.54 -9.32
CA PHE A 69 5.38 -9.64 -8.85
C PHE A 69 4.85 -11.01 -9.21
N TYR A 70 3.56 -11.15 -9.42
CA TYR A 70 2.97 -12.36 -9.95
C TYR A 70 3.28 -12.55 -11.45
N GLY A 71 3.59 -11.46 -12.16
CA GLY A 71 3.87 -11.49 -13.59
C GLY A 71 2.66 -11.17 -14.46
N ASP A 72 1.60 -10.65 -13.87
CA ASP A 72 0.36 -10.28 -14.56
C ASP A 72 0.38 -8.81 -14.96
N TYR A 73 1.07 -8.51 -16.05
CA TYR A 73 1.20 -7.15 -16.56
C TYR A 73 1.16 -7.12 -18.09
N ASP A 74 0.66 -6.00 -18.64
CA ASP A 74 0.62 -5.75 -20.08
C ASP A 74 1.98 -5.28 -20.61
N SER A 75 2.69 -4.48 -19.82
CA SER A 75 4.04 -4.03 -20.11
C SER A 75 4.90 -4.23 -18.87
N LYS A 76 6.11 -4.76 -19.04
CA LYS A 76 7.01 -4.98 -17.90
C LYS A 76 7.34 -3.64 -17.22
N PRO A 77 7.09 -3.50 -15.91
CA PRO A 77 7.36 -2.27 -15.19
C PRO A 77 8.87 -2.06 -15.01
N GLU A 78 9.28 -0.79 -15.02
CA GLU A 78 10.66 -0.44 -14.67
C GLU A 78 10.84 -0.55 -13.15
N PRO A 79 12.03 -0.96 -12.69
CA PRO A 79 12.30 -1.04 -11.24
C PRO A 79 12.06 0.28 -10.49
N GLU A 80 12.33 1.40 -11.12
CA GLU A 80 12.10 2.73 -10.55
C GLU A 80 10.63 2.97 -10.23
N LEU A 81 9.72 2.51 -11.09
CA LEU A 81 8.28 2.65 -10.87
C LEU A 81 7.82 1.81 -9.67
N VAL A 82 8.37 0.61 -9.50
CA VAL A 82 8.10 -0.24 -8.35
C VAL A 82 8.55 0.45 -7.06
N LEU A 83 9.77 1.00 -7.04
CA LEU A 83 10.30 1.71 -5.87
C LEU A 83 9.51 2.99 -5.57
N LYS A 84 9.11 3.73 -6.59
CA LYS A 84 8.28 4.93 -6.43
C LYS A 84 6.93 4.58 -5.80
N THR A 85 6.29 3.51 -6.28
CA THR A 85 5.02 3.01 -5.74
C THR A 85 5.19 2.62 -4.27
N LEU A 86 6.26 1.91 -3.95
CA LEU A 86 6.57 1.51 -2.58
C LEU A 86 6.78 2.71 -1.66
N ASN A 87 7.50 3.73 -2.12
CA ASN A 87 7.74 4.96 -1.34
C ASN A 87 6.43 5.71 -1.07
N ILE A 88 5.55 5.81 -2.05
CA ILE A 88 4.24 6.44 -1.88
C ILE A 88 3.38 5.64 -0.90
N LEU A 89 3.41 4.31 -1.01
CA LEU A 89 2.73 3.44 -0.06
C LEU A 89 3.21 3.66 1.38
N LYS A 90 4.53 3.78 1.58
CA LYS A 90 5.12 4.09 2.89
C LYS A 90 4.60 5.42 3.45
N ILE A 91 4.50 6.45 2.61
CA ILE A 91 3.98 7.75 3.02
C ILE A 91 2.52 7.62 3.47
N MET A 92 1.71 6.91 2.70
CA MET A 92 0.28 6.75 2.99
C MET A 92 0.02 5.98 4.30
N VAL A 93 0.83 4.96 4.61
CA VAL A 93 0.62 4.12 5.79
C VAL A 93 1.33 4.64 7.04
N ARG A 94 2.13 5.69 6.92
CA ARG A 94 2.96 6.20 8.02
C ARG A 94 2.16 6.58 9.26
N ASP A 95 1.02 7.21 9.07
CA ASP A 95 0.17 7.64 10.18
C ASP A 95 -1.31 7.52 9.81
N THR A 96 -1.98 6.52 10.36
CA THR A 96 -3.40 6.27 10.13
C THR A 96 -4.30 7.10 11.05
N VAL A 97 -3.74 7.67 12.12
CA VAL A 97 -4.49 8.51 13.07
C VAL A 97 -4.64 9.92 12.52
N ASN A 98 -3.55 10.48 11.98
CA ASN A 98 -3.49 11.84 11.43
C ASN A 98 -3.37 11.79 9.90
N LYS A 99 -4.24 11.04 9.28
CA LYS A 99 -4.22 10.79 7.85
C LYS A 99 -4.42 12.07 7.04
N ASP A 100 -3.51 12.32 6.10
CA ASP A 100 -3.58 13.47 5.20
C ASP A 100 -4.24 13.04 3.87
N GLU A 101 -5.55 13.16 3.82
CA GLU A 101 -6.35 12.76 2.65
C GLU A 101 -5.98 13.53 1.39
N GLU A 102 -5.74 14.83 1.50
CA GLU A 102 -5.40 15.66 0.35
C GLU A 102 -4.05 15.25 -0.24
N ARG A 103 -3.04 15.05 0.61
CA ARG A 103 -1.73 14.59 0.19
C ARG A 103 -1.82 13.23 -0.48
N ASP A 104 -2.52 12.29 0.14
CA ASP A 104 -2.66 10.91 -0.37
C ASP A 104 -3.38 10.92 -1.71
N GLN A 105 -4.42 11.73 -1.86
CA GLN A 105 -5.14 11.87 -3.11
C GLN A 105 -4.26 12.42 -4.23
N LEU A 106 -3.46 13.45 -3.94
CA LEU A 106 -2.54 14.04 -4.93
C LEU A 106 -1.46 13.05 -5.35
N LEU A 107 -0.84 12.37 -4.39
CA LEU A 107 0.19 11.36 -4.67
C LEU A 107 -0.37 10.24 -5.54
N PHE A 108 -1.55 9.75 -5.21
CA PHE A 108 -2.21 8.69 -5.98
C PHE A 108 -2.57 9.16 -7.39
N LYS A 109 -3.11 10.37 -7.52
CA LYS A 109 -3.51 10.95 -8.81
C LYS A 109 -2.32 11.12 -9.75
N GLU A 110 -1.15 11.49 -9.23
CA GLU A 110 0.06 11.62 -10.02
C GLU A 110 0.65 10.27 -10.44
N LEU A 111 0.60 9.28 -9.55
CA LEU A 111 1.18 7.96 -9.78
C LEU A 111 0.30 7.05 -10.66
N TYR A 112 -1.00 7.08 -10.45
CA TYR A 112 -1.94 6.12 -11.04
C TYR A 112 -1.85 6.00 -12.57
N PRO A 113 -1.72 7.11 -13.35
CA PRO A 113 -1.57 7.00 -14.81
C PRO A 113 -0.33 6.20 -15.24
N GLU A 114 0.75 6.26 -14.47
CA GLU A 114 1.96 5.47 -14.75
C GLU A 114 1.71 3.97 -14.49
N LEU A 115 0.97 3.66 -13.43
CA LEU A 115 0.64 2.28 -13.06
C LEU A 115 -0.27 1.62 -14.10
N THR A 116 -1.24 2.36 -14.64
CA THR A 116 -2.20 1.84 -15.61
C THR A 116 -1.58 1.58 -16.98
N LYS A 117 -0.41 2.13 -17.27
CA LYS A 117 0.36 1.80 -18.48
C LYS A 117 0.96 0.40 -18.40
N VAL A 118 1.17 -0.10 -17.20
CA VAL A 118 1.74 -1.42 -16.96
C VAL A 118 0.64 -2.47 -16.81
N ILE A 119 -0.38 -2.17 -16.02
CA ILE A 119 -1.54 -3.04 -15.79
C ILE A 119 -2.81 -2.21 -15.96
N VAL A 120 -3.58 -2.49 -17.00
CA VAL A 120 -4.76 -1.68 -17.38
C VAL A 120 -5.89 -1.80 -16.37
N ASP A 121 -6.07 -2.98 -15.74
CA ASP A 121 -7.17 -3.28 -14.84
C ASP A 121 -6.82 -3.11 -13.35
N THR A 122 -6.01 -2.16 -13.01
CA THR A 122 -5.61 -1.93 -11.62
C THR A 122 -6.64 -1.17 -10.80
#